data_7db9046f372efab64773199e6c417c8b
#
_entry.id   7db9046f372efab64773199e6c417c8b
#
_cell.length_a   1.000
_cell.length_b   1.000
_cell.length_c   1.000
_cell.angle_alpha   90.00
_cell.angle_beta   90.00
_cell.angle_gamma   90.00
#
_symmetry.space_group_name_H-M   'P 1'
#
loop_
_entity.id
_entity.type
_entity.pdbx_description
1 polymer ?
#
loop_
_entity_poly.entity_id
_entity_poly.type
_entity_poly.pdbx_seq_one_letter_code
_entity_poly.pdbx_strand_id
1 'polypeptide(L)'
;MPRAKARGIFISLLVCVAMASNGRGFWMHQFVEYFIAGGLVMMSAQLKEPTIPAAMGLIMLVNAAVTDGFLSAFKWISRGVHRVIDWLIIIACLVLSFVADIETNGRLALLGVGVVLGVIVLGTNFAKRGAQTEPRR
;
A
#
# COMPACT_ATOMS: atom_id res chain seq x y z
N MET A 1 -33.23 10.02 6.00
CA MET A 1 -32.51 8.91 5.34
C MET A 1 -31.18 9.31 4.71
N PRO A 2 -30.21 9.84 5.44
CA PRO A 2 -28.92 10.27 4.85
C PRO A 2 -27.89 9.14 4.67
N ARG A 3 -28.02 7.99 5.38
CA ARG A 3 -27.00 6.93 5.39
C ARG A 3 -26.87 6.13 4.08
N ALA A 4 -27.94 5.97 3.31
CA ALA A 4 -27.91 5.25 2.03
C ALA A 4 -27.17 6.06 0.95
N LYS A 5 -27.32 7.39 0.95
CA LYS A 5 -26.67 8.30 0.00
C LYS A 5 -25.16 8.36 0.22
N ALA A 6 -24.72 8.35 1.48
CA ALA A 6 -23.29 8.34 1.83
C ALA A 6 -22.60 7.03 1.43
N ARG A 7 -23.27 5.87 1.58
CA ARG A 7 -22.76 4.57 1.11
C ARG A 7 -22.60 4.53 -0.40
N GLY A 8 -23.56 5.07 -1.15
CA GLY A 8 -23.49 5.13 -2.62
C GLY A 8 -22.30 5.98 -3.10
N ILE A 9 -22.08 7.15 -2.47
CA ILE A 9 -20.97 8.04 -2.80
C ILE A 9 -19.62 7.37 -2.48
N PHE A 10 -19.51 6.69 -1.33
CA PHE A 10 -18.27 6.01 -0.92
C PHE A 10 -17.94 4.83 -1.86
N ILE A 11 -18.92 4.03 -2.23
CA ILE A 11 -18.76 2.93 -3.20
C ILE A 11 -18.39 3.48 -4.58
N SER A 12 -19.05 4.55 -5.05
CA SER A 12 -18.71 5.20 -6.31
C SER A 12 -17.31 5.79 -6.31
N LEU A 13 -16.86 6.35 -5.19
CA LEU A 13 -15.50 6.88 -5.04
C LEU A 13 -14.47 5.75 -5.07
N LEU A 14 -14.72 4.64 -4.37
CA LEU A 14 -13.87 3.43 -4.39
C LEU A 14 -13.81 2.83 -5.80
N VAL A 15 -14.95 2.71 -6.49
CA VAL A 15 -15.01 2.20 -7.87
C VAL A 15 -14.30 3.17 -8.82
N CYS A 16 -14.47 4.49 -8.66
CA CYS A 16 -13.79 5.50 -9.47
C CYS A 16 -12.27 5.48 -9.24
N VAL A 17 -11.82 5.32 -7.99
CA VAL A 17 -10.39 5.16 -7.65
C VAL A 17 -9.86 3.85 -8.22
N ALA A 18 -10.61 2.75 -8.14
CA ALA A 18 -10.24 1.46 -8.73
C ALA A 18 -10.21 1.50 -10.26
N MET A 19 -11.17 2.18 -10.91
CA MET A 19 -11.20 2.33 -12.37
C MET A 19 -10.16 3.32 -12.89
N ALA A 20 -9.88 4.39 -12.16
CA ALA A 20 -8.80 5.34 -12.51
C ALA A 20 -7.40 4.73 -12.33
N SER A 21 -7.28 3.58 -11.66
CA SER A 21 -6.01 2.88 -11.44
C SER A 21 -5.58 2.01 -12.62
N ASN A 22 -6.43 1.81 -13.61
CA ASN A 22 -6.15 0.97 -14.78
C ASN A 22 -5.12 1.65 -15.70
N GLY A 23 -3.86 1.69 -15.28
CA GLY A 23 -2.74 2.28 -16.03
C GLY A 23 -1.82 3.20 -15.24
N ARG A 24 -2.01 3.38 -13.94
CA ARG A 24 -1.06 4.13 -13.13
C ARG A 24 0.28 3.41 -13.11
N GLY A 25 1.33 4.13 -13.52
CA GLY A 25 2.67 3.60 -13.55
C GLY A 25 3.12 3.17 -12.15
N PHE A 26 3.96 2.16 -12.08
CA PHE A 26 4.53 1.64 -10.84
C PHE A 26 5.19 2.71 -9.94
N TRP A 27 5.69 3.82 -10.52
CA TRP A 27 6.25 4.94 -9.76
C TRP A 27 5.25 5.61 -8.81
N MET A 28 3.98 5.69 -9.23
CA MET A 28 2.91 6.26 -8.40
C MET A 28 2.61 5.35 -7.20
N HIS A 29 2.63 4.03 -7.40
CA HIS A 29 2.52 3.05 -6.35
C HIS A 29 3.63 3.24 -5.30
N GLN A 30 4.89 3.29 -5.73
CA GLN A 30 6.03 3.54 -4.84
C GLN A 30 5.91 4.86 -4.09
N PHE A 31 5.48 5.93 -4.77
CA PHE A 31 5.30 7.24 -4.14
C PHE A 31 4.30 7.18 -2.99
N VAL A 32 3.13 6.57 -3.24
CA VAL A 32 2.09 6.42 -2.21
C VAL A 32 2.56 5.50 -1.08
N GLU A 33 3.29 4.44 -1.40
CA GLU A 33 3.85 3.52 -0.42
C GLU A 33 4.85 4.23 0.51
N TYR A 34 5.76 5.05 -0.01
CA TYR A 34 6.65 5.88 0.81
C TYR A 34 5.87 6.83 1.72
N PHE A 35 4.82 7.44 1.20
CA PHE A 35 3.99 8.37 1.96
C PHE A 35 3.26 7.66 3.11
N ILE A 36 2.66 6.51 2.84
CA ILE A 36 1.98 5.69 3.86
C ILE A 36 2.97 5.18 4.89
N ALA A 37 4.10 4.63 4.45
CA ALA A 37 5.13 4.09 5.33
C ALA A 37 5.72 5.16 6.25
N GLY A 38 6.09 6.31 5.71
CA GLY A 38 6.58 7.46 6.47
C GLY A 38 5.53 7.97 7.46
N GLY A 39 4.28 8.11 7.03
CA GLY A 39 3.17 8.50 7.89
C GLY A 39 2.94 7.53 9.04
N LEU A 40 3.01 6.22 8.79
CA LEU A 40 2.85 5.19 9.81
C LEU A 40 3.99 5.22 10.84
N VAL A 41 5.25 5.40 10.40
CA VAL A 41 6.40 5.55 11.29
C VAL A 41 6.27 6.81 12.14
N MET A 42 5.92 7.95 11.55
CA MET A 42 5.76 9.20 12.30
C MET A 42 4.60 9.14 13.30
N MET A 43 3.48 8.54 12.89
CA MET A 43 2.33 8.37 13.77
C MET A 43 2.65 7.42 14.93
N SER A 44 3.42 6.36 14.68
CA SER A 44 3.80 5.41 15.72
C SER A 44 4.53 6.05 16.90
N ALA A 45 5.30 7.12 16.65
CA ALA A 45 5.99 7.87 17.71
C ALA A 45 5.03 8.57 18.70
N GLN A 46 3.75 8.69 18.36
CA GLN A 46 2.71 9.29 19.22
C GLN A 46 1.86 8.23 19.94
N LEU A 47 2.10 6.94 19.67
CA LEU A 47 1.37 5.84 20.26
C LEU A 47 2.05 5.37 21.56
N LYS A 48 1.27 4.82 22.48
CA LYS A 48 1.81 4.16 23.69
C LYS A 48 2.54 2.87 23.34
N GLU A 49 2.03 2.17 22.33
CA GLU A 49 2.58 0.90 21.82
C GLU A 49 3.08 1.11 20.36
N PRO A 50 4.26 1.73 20.18
CA PRO A 50 4.72 2.14 18.85
C PRO A 50 5.33 0.98 18.03
N THR A 51 5.75 -0.11 18.68
CA THR A 51 6.62 -1.14 18.09
C THR A 51 6.05 -1.77 16.83
N ILE A 52 4.80 -2.22 16.86
CA ILE A 52 4.18 -2.92 15.73
C ILE A 52 3.91 -1.95 14.56
N PRO A 53 3.24 -0.80 14.74
CA PRO A 53 3.05 0.16 13.67
C PRO A 53 4.36 0.68 13.08
N ALA A 54 5.37 0.96 13.90
CA ALA A 54 6.68 1.39 13.44
C ALA A 54 7.38 0.32 12.60
N ALA A 55 7.38 -0.93 13.07
CA ALA A 55 7.97 -2.06 12.35
C ALA A 55 7.31 -2.25 10.98
N MET A 56 5.99 -2.21 10.90
CA MET A 56 5.26 -2.33 9.64
C MET A 56 5.58 -1.19 8.68
N GLY A 57 5.65 0.05 9.18
CA GLY A 57 6.07 1.21 8.37
C GLY A 57 7.51 1.06 7.85
N LEU A 58 8.45 0.62 8.66
CA LEU A 58 9.83 0.38 8.24
C LEU A 58 9.95 -0.74 7.20
N ILE A 59 9.21 -1.85 7.36
CA ILE A 59 9.20 -2.95 6.39
C ILE A 59 8.69 -2.45 5.03
N MET A 60 7.60 -1.67 5.02
CA MET A 60 7.09 -1.05 3.79
C MET A 60 8.13 -0.12 3.15
N LEU A 61 8.77 0.72 3.94
CA LEU A 61 9.77 1.68 3.48
C LEU A 61 10.97 0.99 2.83
N VAL A 62 11.46 -0.09 3.46
CA VAL A 62 12.55 -0.92 2.91
C VAL A 62 12.09 -1.61 1.64
N ASN A 63 10.89 -2.21 1.61
CA ASN A 63 10.35 -2.87 0.43
C ASN A 63 10.29 -1.91 -0.79
N ALA A 64 9.78 -0.69 -0.59
CA ALA A 64 9.75 0.33 -1.64
C ALA A 64 11.16 0.74 -2.09
N ALA A 65 12.10 0.88 -1.14
CA ALA A 65 13.46 1.36 -1.42
C ALA A 65 14.31 0.37 -2.22
N VAL A 66 14.10 -0.94 -2.04
CA VAL A 66 14.92 -1.99 -2.68
C VAL A 66 14.33 -2.53 -3.98
N THR A 67 13.13 -2.13 -4.36
CA THR A 67 12.42 -2.63 -5.55
C THR A 67 12.91 -1.94 -6.82
N ASP A 68 12.98 -2.66 -7.96
CA ASP A 68 13.33 -2.10 -9.28
C ASP A 68 12.23 -1.14 -9.76
N GLY A 69 12.37 0.13 -9.43
CA GLY A 69 11.45 1.20 -9.77
C GLY A 69 12.13 2.56 -9.94
N PHE A 70 11.37 3.56 -10.35
CA PHE A 70 11.89 4.91 -10.59
C PHE A 70 12.30 5.61 -9.29
N LEU A 71 11.57 5.38 -8.19
CA LEU A 71 11.81 6.00 -6.89
C LEU A 71 12.66 5.14 -5.94
N SER A 72 13.25 4.06 -6.42
CA SER A 72 14.02 3.13 -5.60
C SER A 72 15.42 3.64 -5.33
N ALA A 73 15.88 3.50 -4.09
CA ALA A 73 17.27 3.75 -3.71
C ALA A 73 18.18 2.62 -4.21
N PHE A 74 17.70 1.39 -4.17
CA PHE A 74 18.41 0.18 -4.62
C PHE A 74 17.48 -0.63 -5.53
N LYS A 75 18.03 -1.28 -6.56
CA LYS A 75 17.26 -2.08 -7.51
C LYS A 75 17.58 -3.56 -7.35
N TRP A 76 17.37 -4.08 -6.14
CA TRP A 76 17.75 -5.44 -5.76
C TRP A 76 16.67 -6.48 -6.02
N ILE A 77 15.40 -6.10 -5.88
CA ILE A 77 14.28 -7.02 -6.07
C ILE A 77 13.40 -6.63 -7.26
N SER A 78 12.85 -7.63 -7.91
CA SER A 78 11.93 -7.43 -9.03
C SER A 78 10.57 -6.91 -8.57
N ARG A 79 9.83 -6.24 -9.46
CA ARG A 79 8.46 -5.78 -9.19
C ARG A 79 7.50 -6.91 -8.84
N GLY A 80 7.74 -8.13 -9.36
CA GLY A 80 6.95 -9.31 -9.01
C GLY A 80 7.14 -9.72 -7.56
N VAL A 81 8.38 -9.73 -7.08
CA VAL A 81 8.71 -10.03 -5.68
C VAL A 81 8.13 -8.95 -4.76
N HIS A 82 8.30 -7.68 -5.11
CA HIS A 82 7.69 -6.56 -4.40
C HIS A 82 6.18 -6.74 -4.20
N ARG A 83 5.45 -7.07 -5.26
CA ARG A 83 4.01 -7.34 -5.19
C ARG A 83 3.66 -8.44 -4.20
N VAL A 84 4.46 -9.51 -4.14
CA VAL A 84 4.24 -10.60 -3.16
C VAL A 84 4.46 -10.09 -1.74
N ILE A 85 5.51 -9.30 -1.53
CA ILE A 85 5.80 -8.70 -0.22
C ILE A 85 4.68 -7.74 0.19
N ASP A 86 4.15 -6.93 -0.72
CA ASP A 86 2.99 -6.05 -0.45
C ASP A 86 1.78 -6.83 0.04
N TRP A 87 1.48 -7.97 -0.59
CA TRP A 87 0.39 -8.84 -0.13
C TRP A 87 0.65 -9.39 1.28
N LEU A 88 1.88 -9.78 1.59
CA LEU A 88 2.24 -10.21 2.94
C LEU A 88 2.10 -9.07 3.96
N ILE A 89 2.51 -7.86 3.60
CA ILE A 89 2.34 -6.66 4.44
C ILE A 89 0.86 -6.36 4.66
N ILE A 90 0.03 -6.40 3.61
CA ILE A 90 -1.42 -6.18 3.70
C ILE A 90 -2.04 -7.17 4.69
N ILE A 91 -1.76 -8.46 4.51
CA ILE A 91 -2.28 -9.52 5.39
C ILE A 91 -1.80 -9.30 6.82
N ALA A 92 -0.51 -9.01 7.01
CA ALA A 92 0.06 -8.75 8.34
C ALA A 92 -0.60 -7.54 9.01
N CYS A 93 -0.78 -6.41 8.30
CA CYS A 93 -1.46 -5.23 8.84
C CYS A 93 -2.90 -5.54 9.26
N LEU A 94 -3.66 -6.26 8.42
CA LEU A 94 -5.03 -6.64 8.73
C LEU A 94 -5.10 -7.59 9.93
N VAL A 95 -4.28 -8.64 9.96
CA VAL A 95 -4.27 -9.61 11.07
C VAL A 95 -3.84 -8.93 12.36
N LEU A 96 -2.72 -8.18 12.36
CA LEU A 96 -2.20 -7.51 13.54
C LEU A 96 -3.18 -6.46 14.09
N SER A 97 -3.98 -5.82 13.23
CA SER A 97 -5.01 -4.89 13.70
C SER A 97 -6.08 -5.55 14.58
N PHE A 98 -6.27 -6.87 14.48
CA PHE A 98 -7.25 -7.62 15.28
C PHE A 98 -6.62 -8.40 16.45
N VAL A 99 -5.42 -8.96 16.25
CA VAL A 99 -4.83 -9.88 17.24
C VAL A 99 -3.78 -9.23 18.14
N ALA A 100 -3.17 -8.12 17.71
CA ALA A 100 -2.15 -7.46 18.51
C ALA A 100 -2.76 -6.65 19.67
N ASP A 101 -2.08 -6.66 20.80
CA ASP A 101 -2.43 -5.83 21.94
C ASP A 101 -1.84 -4.42 21.75
N ILE A 102 -2.56 -3.61 21.00
CA ILE A 102 -2.22 -2.23 20.66
C ILE A 102 -3.42 -1.32 20.87
N GLU A 103 -3.15 -0.06 21.16
CA GLU A 103 -4.21 0.94 21.35
C GLU A 103 -5.05 1.15 20.08
N THR A 104 -6.25 1.69 20.25
CA THR A 104 -7.24 1.88 19.17
C THR A 104 -6.67 2.66 17.98
N ASN A 105 -5.88 3.71 18.22
CA ASN A 105 -5.29 4.50 17.14
C ASN A 105 -4.31 3.69 16.29
N GLY A 106 -3.45 2.89 16.92
CA GLY A 106 -2.53 1.98 16.24
C GLY A 106 -3.28 0.92 15.44
N ARG A 107 -4.34 0.37 16.01
CA ARG A 107 -5.22 -0.61 15.36
C ARG A 107 -5.89 -0.05 14.11
N LEU A 108 -6.50 1.14 14.22
CA LEU A 108 -7.15 1.82 13.09
C LEU A 108 -6.14 2.21 12.01
N ALA A 109 -4.93 2.59 12.39
CA ALA A 109 -3.87 2.88 11.42
C ALA A 109 -3.46 1.64 10.62
N LEU A 110 -3.20 0.52 11.29
CA LEU A 110 -2.85 -0.73 10.59
C LEU A 110 -3.99 -1.20 9.68
N LEU A 111 -5.24 -1.13 10.16
CA LEU A 111 -6.41 -1.46 9.35
C LEU A 111 -6.50 -0.57 8.11
N GLY A 112 -6.37 0.74 8.30
CA GLY A 112 -6.39 1.72 7.21
C GLY A 112 -5.28 1.49 6.19
N VAL A 113 -4.06 1.25 6.65
CA VAL A 113 -2.91 0.92 5.79
C VAL A 113 -3.17 -0.36 4.99
N GLY A 114 -3.62 -1.43 5.64
CA GLY A 114 -3.93 -2.70 4.97
C GLY A 114 -4.97 -2.55 3.86
N VAL A 115 -6.06 -1.82 4.13
CA VAL A 115 -7.13 -1.58 3.14
C VAL A 115 -6.62 -0.69 1.99
N VAL A 116 -5.98 0.44 2.29
CA VAL A 116 -5.51 1.39 1.27
C VAL A 116 -4.44 0.76 0.40
N LEU A 117 -3.45 0.08 0.99
CA LEU A 117 -2.41 -0.61 0.24
C LEU A 117 -3.00 -1.73 -0.64
N GLY A 118 -3.99 -2.47 -0.13
CA GLY A 118 -4.71 -3.49 -0.90
C GLY A 118 -5.37 -2.92 -2.15
N VAL A 119 -6.07 -1.80 -2.03
CA VAL A 119 -6.68 -1.09 -3.18
C VAL A 119 -5.61 -0.64 -4.18
N ILE A 120 -4.49 -0.11 -3.70
CA ILE A 120 -3.40 0.37 -4.55
C ILE A 120 -2.74 -0.80 -5.30
N VAL A 121 -2.43 -1.91 -4.62
CA VAL A 121 -1.82 -3.10 -5.25
C VAL A 121 -2.72 -3.68 -6.33
N LEU A 122 -4.02 -3.76 -6.10
CA LEU A 122 -5.00 -4.23 -7.09
C LEU A 122 -5.07 -3.31 -8.32
N GLY A 123 -4.88 -2.00 -8.13
CA GLY A 123 -4.94 -1.01 -9.21
C GLY A 123 -3.62 -0.72 -9.91
N THR A 124 -2.50 -1.33 -9.51
CA THR A 124 -1.18 -1.03 -10.05
C THR A 124 -0.79 -2.00 -11.15
N ASN A 125 -0.29 -1.46 -12.27
CA ASN A 125 0.33 -2.27 -13.31
C ASN A 125 1.83 -2.45 -13.01
N PHE A 126 2.22 -3.66 -12.59
CA PHE A 126 3.59 -4.02 -12.27
C PHE A 126 4.44 -4.37 -13.50
N ALA A 127 3.89 -4.38 -14.72
CA ALA A 127 4.65 -4.65 -15.94
C ALA A 127 5.70 -3.57 -16.20
N LYS A 128 6.88 -3.98 -16.68
CA LYS A 128 7.90 -3.03 -17.14
C LYS A 128 7.44 -2.39 -18.46
N ARG A 129 7.54 -1.08 -18.58
CA ARG A 129 7.21 -0.28 -19.77
C ARG A 129 8.06 -0.61 -21.01
N GLY A 130 8.64 -1.74 -21.16
CA GLY A 130 9.43 -2.14 -22.33
C GLY A 130 8.96 -3.45 -22.99
N ALA A 131 8.03 -4.17 -22.35
CA ALA A 131 7.59 -5.47 -22.85
C ALA A 131 6.43 -5.39 -23.86
N GLN A 132 5.96 -4.20 -24.19
CA GLN A 132 4.77 -4.02 -25.06
C GLN A 132 5.08 -3.58 -26.51
N THR A 133 6.33 -3.48 -26.92
CA THR A 133 6.67 -2.92 -28.25
C THR A 133 7.55 -3.85 -29.10
N GLU A 134 7.37 -5.16 -29.05
CA GLU A 134 7.89 -5.99 -30.12
C GLU A 134 6.73 -6.61 -30.90
N PRO A 135 6.38 -6.07 -32.10
CA PRO A 135 5.48 -6.77 -33.00
C PRO A 135 6.19 -8.07 -33.43
N ARG A 136 5.59 -9.21 -33.13
CA ARG A 136 6.01 -10.48 -33.72
C ARG A 136 6.03 -10.34 -35.24
N ARG A 137 7.21 -10.34 -35.80
CA ARG A 137 7.40 -10.59 -37.23
C ARG A 137 7.35 -12.10 -37.48
#